data_f02025cbee042ffbd34b01345bdaec93
#
_entry.id   f02025cbee042ffbd34b01345bdaec93
#
_cell.length_a   1.000
_cell.length_b   1.000
_cell.length_c   1.000
_cell.angle_alpha   90.00
_cell.angle_beta   90.00
_cell.angle_gamma   90.00
#
_symmetry.space_group_name_H-M   'P 1'
#
loop_
_entity.id
_entity.type
_entity.pdbx_description
1 polymer ?
#
loop_
_entity_poly.entity_id
_entity_poly.type
_entity_poly.pdbx_seq_one_letter_code
_entity_poly.pdbx_strand_id
1 'polypeptide(L)'
;MIIAIGCAAGRIMSTLGLPFAAINTDWRELENCAADSKLPISEFGLGAGANPVIGAQAAEDAAEAIATLCMESVLLVAGLGGGTGTGTAPVVARIARAQGCEVTAVVTWPFPFESRRWAQQARRGLTALQAYVPRIVVVKLRELLPLPPATRLRDVFEMADHKAASAVMDTLRGP
;
A
#
# COMPACT_ATOMS: atom_id res chain seq x y z
N MET A 1 3.01 8.75 -11.78
CA MET A 1 2.41 9.09 -10.45
C MET A 1 2.66 7.95 -9.47
N ILE A 2 3.06 8.26 -8.22
CA ILE A 2 3.15 7.25 -7.15
C ILE A 2 1.92 7.41 -6.26
N ILE A 3 1.23 6.31 -5.95
CA ILE A 3 0.06 6.29 -5.07
C ILE A 3 0.34 5.33 -3.91
N ALA A 4 0.45 5.87 -2.70
CA ALA A 4 0.62 5.13 -1.46
C ALA A 4 -0.75 4.82 -0.83
N ILE A 5 -1.02 3.55 -0.52
CA ILE A 5 -2.32 3.10 -0.05
C ILE A 5 -2.22 2.53 1.37
N GLY A 6 -2.83 3.21 2.31
CA GLY A 6 -2.85 2.86 3.73
C GLY A 6 -1.59 3.27 4.50
N CYS A 7 -1.61 3.04 5.82
CA CYS A 7 -0.60 3.55 6.76
C CYS A 7 0.84 3.09 6.44
N ALA A 8 1.03 1.80 6.15
CA ALA A 8 2.36 1.26 5.86
C ALA A 8 2.98 1.92 4.61
N ALA A 9 2.20 2.07 3.54
CA ALA A 9 2.68 2.71 2.32
C ALA A 9 2.99 4.19 2.52
N GLY A 10 2.18 4.91 3.28
CA GLY A 10 2.44 6.30 3.67
C GLY A 10 3.77 6.47 4.39
N ARG A 11 4.09 5.58 5.36
CA ARG A 11 5.39 5.59 6.05
C ARG A 11 6.54 5.29 5.10
N ILE A 12 6.42 4.23 4.30
CA ILE A 12 7.44 3.84 3.31
C ILE A 12 7.77 5.02 2.40
N MET A 13 6.77 5.66 1.83
CA MET A 13 6.97 6.79 0.91
C MET A 13 7.52 8.04 1.61
N SER A 14 7.10 8.29 2.85
CA SER A 14 7.63 9.42 3.65
C SER A 14 9.14 9.29 3.91
N THR A 15 9.71 8.08 3.91
CA THR A 15 11.17 7.90 4.05
C THR A 15 11.96 8.26 2.80
N LEU A 16 11.32 8.31 1.65
CA LEU A 16 11.99 8.53 0.36
C LEU A 16 12.10 10.00 -0.03
N GLY A 17 11.27 10.88 0.52
CA GLY A 17 11.22 12.29 0.14
C GLY A 17 10.84 12.53 -1.33
N LEU A 18 10.19 11.58 -1.96
CA LEU A 18 9.68 11.70 -3.33
C LEU A 18 8.23 12.18 -3.33
N PRO A 19 7.78 12.93 -4.35
CA PRO A 19 6.38 13.33 -4.46
C PRO A 19 5.46 12.12 -4.67
N PHE A 20 4.37 12.06 -3.90
CA PHE A 20 3.36 11.01 -4.01
C PHE A 20 1.98 11.46 -3.55
N ALA A 21 0.95 10.74 -4.01
CA ALA A 21 -0.40 10.84 -3.48
C ALA A 21 -0.63 9.73 -2.44
N ALA A 22 -1.31 10.05 -1.35
CA ALA A 22 -1.69 9.07 -0.33
C ALA A 22 -3.21 8.87 -0.31
N ILE A 23 -3.63 7.61 -0.27
CA ILE A 23 -5.03 7.19 -0.09
C ILE A 23 -5.14 6.43 1.22
N ASN A 24 -6.05 6.83 2.10
CA ASN A 24 -6.24 6.12 3.37
C ASN A 24 -7.69 6.21 3.87
N THR A 25 -8.12 5.17 4.60
CA THR A 25 -9.37 5.15 5.37
C THR A 25 -9.21 5.75 6.76
N ASP A 26 -7.98 5.95 7.23
CA ASP A 26 -7.63 6.57 8.51
C ASP A 26 -7.14 8.01 8.27
N TRP A 27 -7.91 8.98 8.78
CA TRP A 27 -7.61 10.40 8.57
C TRP A 27 -6.38 10.86 9.34
N ARG A 28 -6.15 10.36 10.55
CA ARG A 28 -4.98 10.73 11.37
C ARG A 28 -3.69 10.28 10.72
N GLU A 29 -3.68 9.04 10.24
CA GLU A 29 -2.54 8.49 9.51
C GLU A 29 -2.29 9.27 8.20
N LEU A 30 -3.36 9.68 7.53
CA LEU A 30 -3.27 10.47 6.32
C LEU A 30 -2.73 11.89 6.58
N GLU A 31 -3.16 12.54 7.66
CA GLU A 31 -2.67 13.86 8.07
C GLU A 31 -1.18 13.84 8.38
N ASN A 32 -0.71 12.80 9.09
CA ASN A 32 0.70 12.63 9.48
C ASN A 32 1.61 12.16 8.35
N CYS A 33 1.06 11.80 7.21
CA CYS A 33 1.81 11.36 6.05
C CYS A 33 2.41 12.55 5.28
N ALA A 34 3.63 12.43 4.77
CA ALA A 34 4.33 13.48 4.02
C ALA A 34 3.92 13.54 2.52
N ALA A 35 2.69 13.16 2.17
CA ALA A 35 2.20 13.16 0.81
C ALA A 35 1.85 14.57 0.33
N ASP A 36 2.12 14.85 -0.97
CA ASP A 36 1.76 16.10 -1.63
C ASP A 36 0.25 16.20 -1.89
N SER A 37 -0.38 15.05 -2.13
CA SER A 37 -1.83 14.93 -2.29
C SER A 37 -2.37 13.88 -1.33
N LYS A 38 -3.45 14.19 -0.63
CA LYS A 38 -4.05 13.34 0.40
C LYS A 38 -5.52 13.12 0.08
N LEU A 39 -5.90 11.87 -0.16
CA LEU A 39 -7.27 11.48 -0.45
C LEU A 39 -7.83 10.60 0.68
N PRO A 40 -8.66 11.15 1.57
CA PRO A 40 -9.44 10.36 2.52
C PRO A 40 -10.57 9.64 1.77
N ILE A 41 -10.69 8.33 1.99
CA ILE A 41 -11.71 7.50 1.31
C ILE A 41 -12.72 6.88 2.29
N SER A 42 -12.79 7.36 3.52
CA SER A 42 -13.72 6.88 4.56
C SER A 42 -14.49 8.06 5.14
N GLU A 43 -15.79 7.89 5.34
CA GLU A 43 -16.67 8.91 5.90
C GLU A 43 -16.26 9.35 7.32
N PHE A 44 -15.85 8.39 8.17
CA PHE A 44 -15.56 8.65 9.58
C PHE A 44 -14.06 8.72 9.91
N GLY A 45 -13.18 8.36 8.98
CA GLY A 45 -11.74 8.41 9.18
C GLY A 45 -11.16 7.46 10.23
N LEU A 46 -11.90 6.41 10.59
CA LEU A 46 -11.53 5.45 11.65
C LEU A 46 -10.72 4.25 11.14
N GLY A 47 -10.30 4.28 9.89
CA GLY A 47 -9.63 3.16 9.24
C GLY A 47 -10.59 2.03 8.84
N ALA A 48 -10.05 0.99 8.23
CA ALA A 48 -10.80 -0.18 7.77
C ALA A 48 -10.89 -1.33 8.79
N GLY A 49 -10.44 -1.14 10.04
CA GLY A 49 -10.50 -2.15 11.10
C GLY A 49 -9.87 -3.50 10.74
N ALA A 50 -8.78 -3.52 9.99
CA ALA A 50 -8.15 -4.71 9.44
C ALA A 50 -9.10 -5.60 8.60
N ASN A 51 -10.16 -5.00 8.02
CA ASN A 51 -11.12 -5.67 7.14
C ASN A 51 -10.96 -5.17 5.69
N PRO A 52 -10.44 -6.01 4.76
CA PRO A 52 -10.25 -5.62 3.36
C PRO A 52 -11.55 -5.29 2.61
N VAL A 53 -12.69 -5.84 3.03
CA VAL A 53 -14.00 -5.54 2.41
C VAL A 53 -14.35 -4.07 2.65
N ILE A 54 -14.11 -3.55 3.85
CA ILE A 54 -14.34 -2.14 4.17
C ILE A 54 -13.39 -1.24 3.36
N GLY A 55 -12.11 -1.62 3.24
CA GLY A 55 -11.15 -0.88 2.42
C GLY A 55 -11.52 -0.86 0.93
N ALA A 56 -12.01 -1.98 0.40
CA ALA A 56 -12.47 -2.07 -0.98
C ALA A 56 -13.72 -1.21 -1.22
N GLN A 57 -14.72 -1.30 -0.32
CA GLN A 57 -15.94 -0.50 -0.43
C GLN A 57 -15.63 1.00 -0.38
N ALA A 58 -14.81 1.43 0.57
CA ALA A 58 -14.40 2.83 0.67
C ALA A 58 -13.70 3.33 -0.62
N ALA A 59 -12.93 2.49 -1.27
CA ALA A 59 -12.30 2.83 -2.55
C ALA A 59 -13.29 2.86 -3.71
N GLU A 60 -14.30 1.99 -3.73
CA GLU A 60 -15.38 2.04 -4.73
C GLU A 60 -16.21 3.33 -4.56
N ASP A 61 -16.55 3.69 -3.35
CA ASP A 61 -17.31 4.90 -3.04
C ASP A 61 -16.55 6.18 -3.43
N ALA A 62 -15.22 6.13 -3.41
CA ALA A 62 -14.32 7.23 -3.80
C ALA A 62 -13.77 7.10 -5.25
N ALA A 63 -14.36 6.26 -6.10
CA ALA A 63 -13.81 5.91 -7.40
C ALA A 63 -13.53 7.12 -8.30
N GLU A 64 -14.41 8.11 -8.34
CA GLU A 64 -14.24 9.33 -9.14
C GLU A 64 -13.03 10.14 -8.65
N ALA A 65 -12.88 10.31 -7.33
CA ALA A 65 -11.76 11.03 -6.76
C ALA A 65 -10.43 10.28 -6.98
N ILE A 66 -10.43 8.94 -6.87
CA ILE A 66 -9.27 8.11 -7.19
C ILE A 66 -8.87 8.26 -8.66
N ALA A 67 -9.85 8.31 -9.54
CA ALA A 67 -9.63 8.47 -10.98
C ALA A 67 -8.85 9.77 -11.31
N THR A 68 -9.08 10.85 -10.57
CA THR A 68 -8.34 12.13 -10.77
C THR A 68 -6.85 12.04 -10.43
N LEU A 69 -6.44 11.07 -9.61
CA LEU A 69 -5.03 10.82 -9.27
C LEU A 69 -4.30 9.98 -10.32
N CYS A 70 -5.04 9.30 -11.19
CA CYS A 70 -4.46 8.40 -12.18
C CYS A 70 -3.91 9.18 -13.38
N MET A 71 -2.66 8.89 -13.75
CA MET A 71 -1.95 9.46 -14.88
C MET A 71 -1.42 8.33 -15.78
N GLU A 72 -0.78 8.61 -16.88
CA GLU A 72 -0.30 7.64 -17.89
C GLU A 72 0.38 6.40 -17.27
N SER A 73 1.18 6.59 -16.22
CA SER A 73 1.78 5.51 -15.47
C SER A 73 1.55 5.69 -13.97
N VAL A 74 1.20 4.61 -13.28
CA VAL A 74 0.90 4.57 -11.84
C VAL A 74 1.74 3.51 -11.17
N LEU A 75 2.52 3.91 -10.17
CA LEU A 75 3.16 3.00 -9.23
C LEU A 75 2.35 2.94 -7.94
N LEU A 76 1.74 1.81 -7.67
CA LEU A 76 1.03 1.56 -6.42
C LEU A 76 1.99 1.04 -5.35
N VAL A 77 1.93 1.63 -4.16
CA VAL A 77 2.64 1.10 -2.98
C VAL A 77 1.59 0.74 -1.93
N ALA A 78 1.60 -0.50 -1.43
CA ALA A 78 0.61 -0.95 -0.45
C ALA A 78 1.14 -2.00 0.52
N GLY A 79 0.72 -1.94 1.78
CA GLY A 79 0.94 -3.01 2.75
C GLY A 79 -0.22 -4.02 2.69
N LEU A 80 0.09 -5.29 2.37
CA LEU A 80 -0.91 -6.35 2.36
C LEU A 80 -1.06 -7.00 3.75
N GLY A 81 -2.26 -7.48 4.04
CA GLY A 81 -2.62 -8.12 5.32
C GLY A 81 -3.60 -7.30 6.15
N GLY A 82 -3.48 -5.97 6.14
CA GLY A 82 -4.43 -5.06 6.77
C GLY A 82 -5.70 -4.83 5.94
N GLY A 83 -6.56 -3.92 6.41
CA GLY A 83 -7.82 -3.62 5.73
C GLY A 83 -7.64 -2.69 4.52
N THR A 84 -7.06 -1.50 4.74
CA THR A 84 -6.95 -0.46 3.70
C THR A 84 -6.07 -0.92 2.53
N GLY A 85 -4.78 -1.22 2.76
CA GLY A 85 -3.86 -1.59 1.67
C GLY A 85 -4.34 -2.80 0.88
N THR A 86 -4.84 -3.84 1.57
CA THR A 86 -5.30 -5.09 0.94
C THR A 86 -6.57 -4.91 0.11
N GLY A 87 -7.54 -4.14 0.63
CA GLY A 87 -8.82 -3.95 -0.03
C GLY A 87 -8.79 -2.88 -1.12
N THR A 88 -8.17 -1.75 -0.83
CA THR A 88 -8.16 -0.58 -1.72
C THR A 88 -7.24 -0.77 -2.94
N ALA A 89 -6.07 -1.43 -2.79
CA ALA A 89 -5.10 -1.51 -3.87
C ALA A 89 -5.64 -2.17 -5.17
N PRO A 90 -6.39 -3.29 -5.12
CA PRO A 90 -6.99 -3.87 -6.32
C PRO A 90 -8.02 -2.94 -7.00
N VAL A 91 -8.79 -2.18 -6.20
CA VAL A 91 -9.78 -1.22 -6.72
C VAL A 91 -9.09 -0.07 -7.43
N VAL A 92 -8.07 0.52 -6.81
CA VAL A 92 -7.27 1.60 -7.43
C VAL A 92 -6.61 1.11 -8.73
N ALA A 93 -6.05 -0.10 -8.72
CA ALA A 93 -5.45 -0.69 -9.92
C ALA A 93 -6.47 -0.86 -11.04
N ARG A 94 -7.69 -1.34 -10.73
CA ARG A 94 -8.78 -1.49 -11.68
C ARG A 94 -9.19 -0.14 -12.29
N ILE A 95 -9.34 0.89 -11.44
CA ILE A 95 -9.70 2.24 -11.88
C ILE A 95 -8.62 2.81 -12.82
N ALA A 96 -7.35 2.73 -12.43
CA ALA A 96 -6.23 3.20 -13.24
C ALA A 96 -6.16 2.46 -14.60
N ARG A 97 -6.31 1.13 -14.60
CA ARG A 97 -6.34 0.34 -15.85
C ARG A 97 -7.51 0.69 -16.75
N ALA A 98 -8.68 0.96 -16.17
CA ALA A 98 -9.86 1.39 -16.94
C ALA A 98 -9.64 2.74 -17.66
N GLN A 99 -8.75 3.59 -17.14
CA GLN A 99 -8.32 4.84 -17.76
C GLN A 99 -7.15 4.69 -18.74
N GLY A 100 -6.70 3.46 -19.01
CA GLY A 100 -5.59 3.19 -19.90
C GLY A 100 -4.19 3.37 -19.29
N CYS A 101 -4.10 3.58 -17.97
CA CYS A 101 -2.80 3.75 -17.31
C CYS A 101 -1.98 2.46 -17.30
N GLU A 102 -0.66 2.58 -17.43
CA GLU A 102 0.25 1.50 -17.07
C GLU A 102 0.36 1.43 -15.54
N VAL A 103 0.12 0.23 -14.98
CA VAL A 103 0.15 0.04 -13.53
C VAL A 103 1.21 -0.96 -13.14
N THR A 104 2.10 -0.53 -12.24
CA THR A 104 3.07 -1.38 -11.54
C THR A 104 2.78 -1.29 -10.03
N ALA A 105 3.10 -2.32 -9.24
CA ALA A 105 2.90 -2.28 -7.81
C ALA A 105 4.12 -2.79 -7.03
N VAL A 106 4.39 -2.16 -5.90
CA VAL A 106 5.27 -2.66 -4.84
C VAL A 106 4.43 -2.90 -3.61
N VAL A 107 4.38 -4.14 -3.15
CA VAL A 107 3.57 -4.50 -1.98
C VAL A 107 4.39 -5.21 -0.92
N THR A 108 4.11 -4.94 0.36
CA THR A 108 4.73 -5.67 1.46
C THR A 108 3.89 -6.87 1.85
N TRP A 109 4.55 -8.01 2.10
CA TRP A 109 3.94 -9.21 2.66
C TRP A 109 4.20 -9.27 4.16
N PRO A 110 3.18 -9.53 5.00
CA PRO A 110 3.28 -9.46 6.46
C PRO A 110 4.35 -10.41 7.03
N PHE A 111 4.83 -10.08 8.23
CA PHE A 111 5.74 -10.94 8.99
C PHE A 111 5.06 -12.26 9.40
N PRO A 112 5.83 -13.35 9.57
CA PRO A 112 5.29 -14.63 10.05
C PRO A 112 4.72 -14.59 11.48
N PHE A 113 5.15 -13.63 12.31
CA PHE A 113 4.67 -13.45 13.68
C PHE A 113 3.38 -12.61 13.75
N GLU A 114 2.98 -11.95 12.65
CA GLU A 114 1.65 -11.37 12.52
C GLU A 114 0.61 -12.49 12.37
N SER A 115 -0.68 -12.17 12.49
CA SER A 115 -1.68 -13.22 12.55
C SER A 115 -1.81 -14.04 11.24
N ARG A 116 -2.21 -15.31 11.35
CA ARG A 116 -2.54 -16.15 10.18
C ARG A 116 -3.63 -15.51 9.31
N ARG A 117 -4.55 -14.76 9.92
CA ARG A 117 -5.57 -14.00 9.22
C ARG A 117 -4.95 -12.98 8.26
N TRP A 118 -3.92 -12.25 8.70
CA TRP A 118 -3.25 -11.26 7.87
C TRP A 118 -2.57 -11.90 6.65
N ALA A 119 -1.92 -13.04 6.84
CA ALA A 119 -1.32 -13.78 5.73
C ALA A 119 -2.38 -14.27 4.70
N GLN A 120 -3.54 -14.72 5.18
CA GLN A 120 -4.65 -15.11 4.29
C GLN A 120 -5.24 -13.91 3.55
N GLN A 121 -5.43 -12.78 4.24
CA GLN A 121 -5.89 -11.54 3.63
C GLN A 121 -4.90 -11.04 2.57
N ALA A 122 -3.60 -11.04 2.90
CA ALA A 122 -2.54 -10.66 1.96
C ALA A 122 -2.58 -11.52 0.69
N ARG A 123 -2.77 -12.84 0.83
CA ARG A 123 -2.88 -13.74 -0.32
C ARG A 123 -4.07 -13.37 -1.21
N ARG A 124 -5.26 -13.16 -0.62
CA ARG A 124 -6.46 -12.77 -1.38
C ARG A 124 -6.27 -11.43 -2.07
N GLY A 125 -5.72 -10.44 -1.36
CA GLY A 125 -5.44 -9.11 -1.93
C GLY A 125 -4.43 -9.15 -3.07
N LEU A 126 -3.36 -9.96 -2.93
CA LEU A 126 -2.37 -10.13 -3.99
C LEU A 126 -3.01 -10.78 -5.23
N THR A 127 -3.82 -11.84 -5.05
CA THR A 127 -4.54 -12.49 -6.16
C THR A 127 -5.49 -11.51 -6.87
N ALA A 128 -6.23 -10.69 -6.12
CA ALA A 128 -7.11 -9.68 -6.70
C ALA A 128 -6.31 -8.60 -7.46
N LEU A 129 -5.17 -8.17 -6.92
CA LEU A 129 -4.31 -7.18 -7.55
C LEU A 129 -3.69 -7.69 -8.85
N GLN A 130 -3.30 -8.97 -8.91
CA GLN A 130 -2.74 -9.63 -10.10
C GLN A 130 -3.67 -9.60 -11.32
N ALA A 131 -4.98 -9.47 -11.12
CA ALA A 131 -5.94 -9.35 -12.22
C ALA A 131 -5.77 -8.04 -13.02
N TYR A 132 -5.19 -7.00 -12.42
CA TYR A 132 -5.08 -5.68 -13.03
C TYR A 132 -3.63 -5.19 -13.19
N VAL A 133 -2.68 -5.77 -12.47
CA VAL A 133 -1.28 -5.31 -12.44
C VAL A 133 -0.36 -6.39 -12.98
N PRO A 134 0.25 -6.19 -14.16
CA PRO A 134 1.12 -7.18 -14.77
C PRO A 134 2.47 -7.32 -14.07
N ARG A 135 2.97 -6.26 -13.42
CA ARG A 135 4.25 -6.25 -12.69
C ARG A 135 4.02 -5.90 -11.23
N ILE A 136 4.21 -6.88 -10.34
CA ILE A 136 4.08 -6.70 -8.89
C ILE A 136 5.38 -7.16 -8.23
N VAL A 137 6.02 -6.25 -7.51
CA VAL A 137 7.16 -6.55 -6.64
C VAL A 137 6.63 -6.84 -5.23
N VAL A 138 6.84 -8.06 -4.75
CA VAL A 138 6.39 -8.48 -3.41
C VAL A 138 7.57 -8.47 -2.46
N VAL A 139 7.60 -7.53 -1.53
CA VAL A 139 8.61 -7.40 -0.48
C VAL A 139 8.21 -8.30 0.69
N LYS A 140 8.86 -9.43 0.82
CA LYS A 140 8.58 -10.40 1.89
C LYS A 140 9.31 -9.99 3.16
N LEU A 141 8.58 -9.49 4.16
CA LEU A 141 9.17 -9.01 5.41
C LEU A 141 9.86 -10.13 6.23
N ARG A 142 9.48 -11.40 6.02
CA ARG A 142 10.18 -12.56 6.60
C ARG A 142 11.66 -12.62 6.27
N GLU A 143 12.10 -12.00 5.18
CA GLU A 143 13.51 -11.98 4.77
C GLU A 143 14.39 -11.08 5.65
N LEU A 144 13.78 -10.32 6.55
CA LEU A 144 14.48 -9.58 7.60
C LEU A 144 14.81 -10.45 8.82
N LEU A 145 14.30 -11.69 8.87
CA LEU A 145 14.54 -12.61 9.97
C LEU A 145 15.76 -13.53 9.70
N PRO A 146 16.51 -13.98 10.75
CA PRO A 146 16.30 -13.63 12.16
C PRO A 146 16.74 -12.19 12.49
N LEU A 147 16.08 -11.59 13.48
CA LEU A 147 16.43 -10.27 13.98
C LEU A 147 17.58 -10.35 14.99
N PRO A 148 18.42 -9.30 15.12
CA PRO A 148 19.38 -9.20 16.19
C PRO A 148 18.73 -9.33 17.57
N PRO A 149 19.40 -9.92 18.58
CA PRO A 149 18.89 -9.96 19.95
C PRO A 149 18.54 -8.56 20.46
N ALA A 150 17.44 -8.44 21.21
CA ALA A 150 16.93 -7.19 21.78
C ALA A 150 16.46 -6.12 20.76
N THR A 151 16.23 -6.47 19.48
CA THR A 151 15.62 -5.55 18.51
C THR A 151 14.22 -5.17 18.98
N ARG A 152 13.95 -3.87 19.08
CA ARG A 152 12.62 -3.37 19.46
C ARG A 152 11.65 -3.52 18.30
N LEU A 153 10.37 -3.76 18.60
CA LEU A 153 9.34 -3.91 17.57
C LEU A 153 9.26 -2.69 16.62
N ARG A 154 9.47 -1.48 17.14
CA ARG A 154 9.54 -0.26 16.33
C ARG A 154 10.66 -0.35 15.29
N ASP A 155 11.85 -0.76 15.70
CA ASP A 155 13.02 -0.85 14.83
C ASP A 155 12.81 -1.90 13.73
N VAL A 156 12.06 -2.97 14.04
CA VAL A 156 11.66 -4.01 13.06
C VAL A 156 10.78 -3.41 11.94
N PHE A 157 9.82 -2.57 12.31
CA PHE A 157 8.97 -1.91 11.32
C PHE A 157 9.73 -0.82 10.53
N GLU A 158 10.65 -0.10 11.15
CA GLU A 158 11.54 0.83 10.45
C GLU A 158 12.42 0.09 9.41
N MET A 159 12.98 -1.06 9.77
CA MET A 159 13.73 -1.92 8.83
C MET A 159 12.83 -2.41 7.67
N ALA A 160 11.58 -2.74 7.96
CA ALA A 160 10.61 -3.16 6.96
C ALA A 160 10.27 -2.02 5.98
N ASP A 161 10.07 -0.81 6.51
CA ASP A 161 9.79 0.38 5.71
C ASP A 161 11.00 0.71 4.82
N HIS A 162 12.23 0.66 5.31
CA HIS A 162 13.46 0.85 4.51
C HIS A 162 13.63 -0.21 3.42
N LYS A 163 13.38 -1.50 3.73
CA LYS A 163 13.44 -2.57 2.73
C LYS A 163 12.43 -2.34 1.60
N ALA A 164 11.23 -1.94 1.96
CA ALA A 164 10.18 -1.65 0.97
C ALA A 164 10.50 -0.38 0.17
N ALA A 165 11.04 0.66 0.81
CA ALA A 165 11.51 1.87 0.15
C ALA A 165 12.60 1.59 -0.90
N SER A 166 13.56 0.70 -0.57
CA SER A 166 14.57 0.24 -1.55
C SER A 166 13.91 -0.41 -2.78
N ALA A 167 12.93 -1.29 -2.57
CA ALA A 167 12.21 -1.93 -3.67
C ALA A 167 11.42 -0.94 -4.53
N VAL A 168 10.87 0.13 -3.93
CA VAL A 168 10.23 1.23 -4.67
C VAL A 168 11.25 1.93 -5.55
N MET A 169 12.43 2.29 -4.99
CA MET A 169 13.49 2.95 -5.75
C MET A 169 14.01 2.10 -6.91
N ASP A 170 14.21 0.79 -6.68
CA ASP A 170 14.65 -0.13 -7.73
C ASP A 170 13.58 -0.26 -8.84
N THR A 171 12.31 -0.23 -8.47
CA THR A 171 11.20 -0.26 -9.43
C THR A 171 11.14 1.01 -10.28
N LEU A 172 11.43 2.18 -9.70
CA LEU A 172 11.43 3.47 -10.40
C LEU A 172 12.63 3.63 -11.35
N ARG A 173 13.78 3.01 -11.03
CA ARG A 173 14.97 3.03 -11.89
C ARG A 173 14.81 2.17 -13.16
N GLY A 174 13.83 1.28 -13.16
CA GLY A 174 13.62 0.31 -14.21
C GLY A 174 14.60 -0.87 -14.15
N PRO A 175 14.51 -1.82 -15.07
CA PRO A 175 15.47 -2.91 -15.22
C PRO A 175 16.80 -2.42 -15.74
#